data_6a43ac3b73717f131bcf8002f5c3cb89
#
_entry.id   6a43ac3b73717f131bcf8002f5c3cb89
#
_cell.length_a   1.000
_cell.length_b   1.000
_cell.length_c   1.000
_cell.angle_alpha   90.00
_cell.angle_beta   90.00
_cell.angle_gamma   90.00
#
_symmetry.space_group_name_H-M   'P 1'
#
loop_
_entity.id
_entity.type
_entity.pdbx_description
1 polymer ?
#
loop_
_entity_poly.entity_id
_entity_poly.type
_entity_poly.pdbx_seq_one_letter_code
_entity_poly.pdbx_strand_id
1 'polypeptide(L)'
;MEVIDTETTGGDYYKLKTAALRKAKDLRLATEEKLIAKWRRENTSDDFLIVDGTLMNLRDEESIKRCVGVSKSFGSRYFDIASHNRMMRMPEFDRSWTFRFHDPEGESSDQRMGSRERVSWYLRLRVRPNTDPEFGLVRVEISKHYIENAAEYADRFSQSLISERLPTSYPAPRWHNHLFPICGCESYLRSIIPSIRTINASMKG
;
A
#
# COMPACT_ATOMS: atom_id res chain seq x y z
N MET A 1 -19.68 -18.34 6.19
CA MET A 1 -19.59 -17.18 7.11
C MET A 1 -19.10 -17.74 8.44
N GLU A 2 -17.82 -17.59 8.71
CA GLU A 2 -17.23 -18.06 9.97
C GLU A 2 -17.68 -17.13 11.10
N VAL A 3 -18.49 -17.66 12.02
CA VAL A 3 -18.94 -16.95 13.20
C VAL A 3 -17.74 -16.78 14.13
N ILE A 4 -17.44 -15.55 14.53
CA ILE A 4 -16.46 -15.28 15.60
C ILE A 4 -17.09 -15.81 16.89
N ASP A 5 -16.50 -16.85 17.44
CA ASP A 5 -16.97 -17.47 18.67
C ASP A 5 -16.91 -16.43 19.81
N THR A 6 -18.08 -16.06 20.33
CA THR A 6 -18.26 -15.01 21.34
C THR A 6 -18.30 -15.55 22.77
N GLU A 7 -17.90 -16.79 23.02
CA GLU A 7 -17.89 -17.40 24.35
C GLU A 7 -16.79 -16.90 25.30
N THR A 8 -16.26 -15.71 25.10
CA THR A 8 -15.46 -15.05 26.13
C THR A 8 -16.35 -14.14 26.97
N THR A 9 -16.99 -14.74 27.93
CA THR A 9 -17.74 -14.13 29.05
C THR A 9 -17.00 -12.95 29.66
N GLY A 10 -17.60 -11.75 29.62
CA GLY A 10 -17.10 -10.57 30.30
C GLY A 10 -15.88 -9.90 29.67
N GLY A 11 -15.64 -10.17 28.44
CA GLY A 11 -14.49 -9.69 27.70
C GLY A 11 -14.56 -8.21 27.37
N ASP A 12 -13.56 -7.52 27.79
CA ASP A 12 -13.19 -6.17 27.48
C ASP A 12 -13.51 -5.86 26.00
N TYR A 13 -14.42 -4.93 25.76
CA TYR A 13 -14.81 -4.43 24.45
C TYR A 13 -13.58 -4.15 23.55
N TYR A 14 -12.50 -3.66 24.13
CA TYR A 14 -11.25 -3.36 23.41
C TYR A 14 -10.57 -4.63 22.87
N LYS A 15 -10.62 -5.74 23.58
CA LYS A 15 -10.08 -7.04 23.12
C LYS A 15 -10.88 -7.57 21.94
N LEU A 16 -12.20 -7.54 22.03
CA LEU A 16 -13.10 -7.95 20.95
C LEU A 16 -12.90 -7.06 19.70
N LYS A 17 -12.85 -5.76 19.89
CA LYS A 17 -12.59 -4.81 18.79
C LYS A 17 -11.23 -5.08 18.13
N THR A 18 -10.19 -5.29 18.92
CA THR A 18 -8.84 -5.57 18.40
C THR A 18 -8.81 -6.89 17.64
N ALA A 19 -9.44 -7.94 18.16
CA ALA A 19 -9.55 -9.24 17.50
C ALA A 19 -10.33 -9.14 16.18
N ALA A 20 -11.44 -8.42 16.15
CA ALA A 20 -12.23 -8.19 14.95
C ALA A 20 -11.44 -7.42 13.89
N LEU A 21 -10.72 -6.36 14.27
CA LEU A 21 -9.86 -5.60 13.36
C LEU A 21 -8.72 -6.44 12.79
N ARG A 22 -8.11 -7.30 13.62
CA ARG A 22 -7.07 -8.24 13.19
C ARG A 22 -7.62 -9.23 12.17
N LYS A 23 -8.76 -9.88 12.47
CA LYS A 23 -9.41 -10.81 11.54
C LYS A 23 -9.79 -10.15 10.22
N ALA A 24 -10.33 -8.93 10.25
CA ALA A 24 -10.66 -8.16 9.05
C ALA A 24 -9.40 -7.86 8.21
N LYS A 25 -8.29 -7.49 8.86
CA LYS A 25 -7.01 -7.29 8.19
C LYS A 25 -6.52 -8.57 7.51
N ASP A 26 -6.56 -9.70 8.21
CA ASP A 26 -6.10 -10.99 7.69
C ASP A 26 -6.94 -11.45 6.50
N LEU A 27 -8.27 -11.30 6.57
CA LEU A 27 -9.18 -11.60 5.46
C LEU A 27 -8.91 -10.71 4.23
N ARG A 28 -8.66 -9.42 4.46
CA ARG A 28 -8.30 -8.49 3.39
C ARG A 28 -7.02 -8.94 2.68
N LEU A 29 -5.96 -9.20 3.44
CA LEU A 29 -4.67 -9.62 2.88
C LEU A 29 -4.78 -10.93 2.10
N ALA A 30 -5.50 -11.93 2.64
CA ALA A 30 -5.73 -13.19 1.94
C ALA A 30 -6.52 -13.00 0.64
N THR A 31 -7.44 -12.03 0.60
CA THR A 31 -8.21 -11.70 -0.60
C THR A 31 -7.33 -10.98 -1.64
N GLU A 32 -6.51 -10.02 -1.20
CA GLU A 32 -5.55 -9.32 -2.06
C GLU A 32 -4.57 -10.32 -2.70
N GLU A 33 -4.00 -11.26 -1.94
CA GLU A 33 -3.10 -12.30 -2.48
C GLU A 33 -3.79 -13.18 -3.53
N LYS A 34 -5.04 -13.58 -3.31
CA LYS A 34 -5.82 -14.33 -4.31
C LYS A 34 -6.07 -13.53 -5.59
N LEU A 35 -6.37 -12.25 -5.46
CA LEU A 35 -6.58 -11.37 -6.62
C LEU A 35 -5.28 -11.16 -7.41
N ILE A 36 -4.15 -10.95 -6.75
CA ILE A 36 -2.84 -10.85 -7.38
C ILE A 36 -2.48 -12.14 -8.11
N ALA A 37 -2.70 -13.30 -7.48
CA ALA A 37 -2.44 -14.60 -8.10
C ALA A 37 -3.33 -14.86 -9.32
N LYS A 38 -4.61 -14.42 -9.28
CA LYS A 38 -5.52 -14.45 -10.42
C LYS A 38 -5.01 -13.55 -11.55
N TRP A 39 -4.69 -12.29 -11.24
CA TRP A 39 -4.20 -11.32 -12.21
C TRP A 39 -2.93 -11.82 -12.91
N ARG A 40 -1.98 -12.42 -12.18
CA ARG A 40 -0.76 -13.02 -12.75
C ARG A 40 -1.02 -14.08 -13.81
N ARG A 41 -2.05 -14.90 -13.63
CA ARG A 41 -2.43 -15.95 -14.59
C ARG A 41 -3.06 -15.40 -15.86
N GLU A 42 -3.69 -14.23 -15.76
CA GLU A 42 -4.46 -13.61 -16.84
C GLU A 42 -3.65 -12.60 -17.64
N ASN A 43 -2.46 -12.22 -17.17
CA ASN A 43 -1.63 -11.16 -17.79
C ASN A 43 -0.23 -11.65 -18.15
N THR A 44 0.42 -10.97 -19.10
CA THR A 44 1.74 -11.33 -19.62
C THR A 44 2.87 -11.02 -18.63
N SER A 45 4.08 -11.51 -18.92
CA SER A 45 5.26 -11.29 -18.07
C SER A 45 5.66 -9.82 -17.97
N ASP A 46 5.29 -9.00 -18.96
CA ASP A 46 5.71 -7.60 -19.05
C ASP A 46 4.76 -6.62 -18.36
N ASP A 47 3.58 -7.12 -17.94
CA ASP A 47 2.61 -6.33 -17.23
C ASP A 47 2.94 -6.25 -15.74
N PHE A 48 2.68 -5.09 -15.14
CA PHE A 48 2.84 -4.85 -13.70
C PHE A 48 1.54 -4.37 -13.07
N LEU A 49 1.24 -4.91 -11.90
CA LEU A 49 0.08 -4.54 -11.11
C LEU A 49 0.45 -3.47 -10.09
N ILE A 50 -0.22 -2.33 -10.12
CA ILE A 50 -0.11 -1.30 -9.08
C ILE A 50 -0.99 -1.70 -7.89
N VAL A 51 -0.37 -1.81 -6.71
CA VAL A 51 -1.03 -2.16 -5.45
C VAL A 51 -1.07 -0.94 -4.53
N ASP A 52 -2.24 -0.61 -3.98
CA ASP A 52 -2.38 0.46 -3.00
C ASP A 52 -1.82 0.02 -1.64
N GLY A 53 -0.71 0.62 -1.26
CA GLY A 53 0.00 0.33 -0.02
C GLY A 53 1.35 -0.36 -0.21
N THR A 54 1.85 -0.94 0.89
CA THR A 54 3.16 -1.60 0.92
C THR A 54 3.08 -3.05 0.47
N LEU A 55 4.08 -3.52 -0.28
CA LEU A 55 4.25 -4.93 -0.64
C LEU A 55 4.71 -5.79 0.55
N MET A 56 5.14 -5.19 1.66
CA MET A 56 5.61 -5.91 2.85
C MET A 56 4.53 -6.79 3.49
N ASN A 57 3.26 -6.48 3.26
CA ASN A 57 2.14 -7.27 3.78
C ASN A 57 1.86 -8.54 2.95
N LEU A 58 2.36 -8.64 1.74
CA LEU A 58 2.18 -9.78 0.85
C LEU A 58 3.23 -10.85 1.15
N ARG A 59 2.81 -12.12 1.17
CA ARG A 59 3.66 -13.26 1.59
C ARG A 59 4.29 -14.01 0.44
N ASP A 60 3.58 -14.10 -0.68
CA ASP A 60 4.05 -14.86 -1.84
C ASP A 60 4.99 -14.03 -2.70
N GLU A 61 6.30 -14.32 -2.61
CA GLU A 61 7.35 -13.63 -3.36
C GLU A 61 7.16 -13.73 -4.89
N GLU A 62 6.65 -14.83 -5.39
CA GLU A 62 6.38 -14.98 -6.83
C GLU A 62 5.25 -14.05 -7.28
N SER A 63 4.22 -13.86 -6.46
CA SER A 63 3.15 -12.90 -6.74
C SER A 63 3.64 -11.45 -6.70
N ILE A 64 4.60 -11.16 -5.83
CA ILE A 64 5.13 -9.81 -5.63
C ILE A 64 6.04 -9.37 -6.78
N LYS A 65 6.71 -10.28 -7.47
CA LYS A 65 7.66 -9.95 -8.57
C LYS A 65 7.09 -8.97 -9.60
N ARG A 66 5.79 -9.06 -9.88
CA ARG A 66 5.12 -8.21 -10.87
C ARG A 66 4.20 -7.16 -10.24
N CYS A 67 4.44 -6.83 -8.97
CA CYS A 67 3.70 -5.81 -8.26
C CYS A 67 4.55 -4.56 -8.01
N VAL A 68 3.90 -3.40 -8.09
CA VAL A 68 4.44 -2.11 -7.70
C VAL A 68 3.57 -1.58 -6.57
N GLY A 69 4.12 -1.54 -5.36
CA GLY A 69 3.42 -0.99 -4.20
C GLY A 69 3.52 0.53 -4.15
N VAL A 70 2.43 1.22 -3.86
CA VAL A 70 2.40 2.68 -3.70
C VAL A 70 1.83 3.03 -2.34
N SER A 71 2.70 3.41 -1.42
CA SER A 71 2.33 3.80 -0.05
C SER A 71 2.19 5.31 0.07
N LYS A 72 1.04 5.77 0.55
CA LYS A 72 0.65 7.18 0.69
C LYS A 72 0.91 7.75 2.09
N SER A 73 1.33 6.91 3.02
CA SER A 73 1.60 7.32 4.41
C SER A 73 2.85 6.62 4.92
N PHE A 74 3.66 7.35 5.66
CA PHE A 74 4.91 6.85 6.20
C PHE A 74 4.91 7.08 7.71
N GLY A 75 4.59 6.03 8.46
CA GLY A 75 4.60 6.06 9.93
C GLY A 75 6.00 6.04 10.54
N SER A 76 7.04 5.74 9.76
CA SER A 76 8.41 5.58 10.24
C SER A 76 9.40 6.34 9.36
N ARG A 77 10.44 6.87 10.00
CA ARG A 77 11.60 7.43 9.30
C ARG A 77 12.60 6.32 9.03
N TYR A 78 12.96 6.15 7.76
CA TYR A 78 13.92 5.12 7.33
C TYR A 78 15.34 5.69 7.13
N PHE A 79 15.51 7.01 7.27
CA PHE A 79 16.76 7.71 7.02
C PHE A 79 17.15 8.60 8.21
N ASP A 80 18.41 8.97 8.25
CA ASP A 80 18.88 10.07 9.09
C ASP A 80 18.12 11.38 8.78
N ILE A 81 18.20 12.32 9.70
CA ILE A 81 17.46 13.60 9.62
C ILE A 81 17.82 14.39 8.35
N ALA A 82 19.10 14.39 7.95
CA ALA A 82 19.54 15.18 6.80
C ALA A 82 18.98 14.61 5.49
N SER A 83 19.07 13.30 5.29
CA SER A 83 18.52 12.59 4.15
C SER A 83 16.99 12.70 4.09
N HIS A 84 16.33 12.58 5.25
CA HIS A 84 14.89 12.77 5.36
C HIS A 84 14.47 14.20 4.95
N ASN A 85 15.15 15.22 5.46
CA ASN A 85 14.86 16.62 5.10
C ASN A 85 15.09 16.89 3.60
N ARG A 86 16.11 16.28 2.99
CA ARG A 86 16.35 16.39 1.55
C ARG A 86 15.20 15.77 0.75
N MET A 87 14.73 14.63 1.15
CA MET A 87 13.60 13.96 0.53
C MET A 87 12.30 14.78 0.66
N MET A 88 12.05 15.38 1.84
CA MET A 88 10.89 16.26 2.05
C MET A 88 10.93 17.54 1.20
N ARG A 89 12.10 17.93 0.69
CA ARG A 89 12.29 19.10 -0.18
C ARG A 89 12.36 18.75 -1.67
N MET A 90 12.16 17.48 -2.03
CA MET A 90 12.19 17.06 -3.43
C MET A 90 11.24 17.90 -4.28
N PRO A 91 11.66 18.37 -5.48
CA PRO A 91 10.78 19.02 -6.45
C PRO A 91 9.65 18.09 -6.92
N GLU A 92 8.63 18.67 -7.54
CA GLU A 92 7.60 17.90 -8.25
C GLU A 92 8.22 17.06 -9.36
N PHE A 93 7.76 15.84 -9.50
CA PHE A 93 8.19 14.82 -10.46
C PHE A 93 9.60 14.27 -10.24
N ASP A 94 10.28 14.71 -9.20
CA ASP A 94 11.53 14.10 -8.81
C ASP A 94 11.29 12.83 -7.99
N ARG A 95 12.24 11.90 -8.11
CA ARG A 95 12.35 10.75 -7.23
C ARG A 95 13.64 10.79 -6.41
N SER A 96 13.63 10.11 -5.28
CA SER A 96 14.84 9.86 -4.51
C SER A 96 15.74 8.80 -5.17
N TRP A 97 16.92 8.59 -4.62
CA TRP A 97 17.68 7.36 -4.87
C TRP A 97 16.85 6.14 -4.47
N THR A 98 17.16 4.99 -5.05
CA THR A 98 16.63 3.69 -4.64
C THR A 98 17.36 3.19 -3.40
N PHE A 99 16.64 2.56 -2.49
CA PHE A 99 17.21 1.96 -1.28
C PHE A 99 16.55 0.61 -0.99
N ARG A 100 17.29 -0.23 -0.28
CA ARG A 100 16.73 -1.47 0.24
C ARG A 100 15.92 -1.17 1.49
N PHE A 101 14.71 -1.66 1.51
CA PHE A 101 13.87 -1.63 2.68
C PHE A 101 13.78 -3.04 3.26
N HIS A 102 14.18 -3.17 4.50
CA HIS A 102 14.12 -4.41 5.27
C HIS A 102 13.22 -4.19 6.48
N ASP A 103 12.27 -5.10 6.71
CA ASP A 103 11.40 -5.03 7.88
C ASP A 103 12.01 -5.87 9.02
N PRO A 104 12.60 -5.24 10.04
CA PRO A 104 13.22 -5.96 11.15
C PRO A 104 12.19 -6.71 12.02
N GLU A 105 10.92 -6.28 12.03
CA GLU A 105 9.87 -6.94 12.82
C GLU A 105 9.44 -8.30 12.20
N GLY A 106 9.75 -8.53 10.93
CA GLY A 106 9.49 -9.79 10.25
C GLY A 106 10.38 -10.95 10.69
N GLU A 107 11.50 -10.68 11.37
CA GLU A 107 12.46 -11.72 11.80
C GLU A 107 12.05 -12.47 13.07
N SER A 108 11.10 -11.95 13.86
CA SER A 108 10.90 -12.39 15.23
C SER A 108 9.90 -13.52 15.45
N SER A 109 9.10 -13.97 14.50
CA SER A 109 8.02 -14.91 14.83
C SER A 109 7.72 -16.06 13.86
N ASP A 110 8.22 -16.06 12.63
CA ASP A 110 7.94 -17.18 11.72
C ASP A 110 9.08 -17.40 10.71
N GLN A 111 9.90 -18.41 10.94
CA GLN A 111 10.99 -18.85 10.03
C GLN A 111 10.51 -19.22 8.61
N ARG A 112 9.20 -19.23 8.36
CA ARG A 112 8.60 -19.47 7.05
C ARG A 112 8.46 -18.20 6.19
N MET A 113 8.71 -17.04 6.77
CA MET A 113 8.68 -15.78 6.06
C MET A 113 10.09 -15.45 5.57
N GLY A 114 10.36 -15.70 4.29
CA GLY A 114 11.58 -15.25 3.62
C GLY A 114 11.80 -13.75 3.87
N SER A 115 13.07 -13.31 3.81
CA SER A 115 13.48 -11.92 3.99
C SER A 115 12.52 -10.97 3.27
N ARG A 116 11.77 -10.16 4.03
CA ARG A 116 10.85 -9.14 3.51
C ARG A 116 11.60 -7.92 2.98
N GLU A 117 12.58 -8.19 2.15
CA GLU A 117 13.38 -7.15 1.53
C GLU A 117 12.68 -6.62 0.28
N ARG A 118 12.63 -5.30 0.13
CA ARG A 118 12.09 -4.62 -1.05
C ARG A 118 13.06 -3.54 -1.51
N VAL A 119 12.98 -3.22 -2.78
CA VAL A 119 13.59 -1.99 -3.32
C VAL A 119 12.54 -0.90 -3.26
N SER A 120 12.93 0.23 -2.68
CA SER A 120 12.02 1.35 -2.48
C SER A 120 12.65 2.66 -2.92
N TRP A 121 11.81 3.63 -3.24
CA TRP A 121 12.17 5.03 -3.45
C TRP A 121 10.98 5.92 -3.12
N TYR A 122 11.24 7.21 -2.96
CA TYR A 122 10.18 8.22 -2.84
C TYR A 122 10.00 8.95 -4.15
N LEU A 123 8.76 9.29 -4.45
CA LEU A 123 8.35 10.02 -5.66
C LEU A 123 7.46 11.19 -5.27
N ARG A 124 7.74 12.38 -5.79
CA ARG A 124 6.92 13.59 -5.61
C ARG A 124 5.96 13.75 -6.77
N LEU A 125 4.68 13.48 -6.54
CA LEU A 125 3.65 13.57 -7.58
C LEU A 125 3.12 15.00 -7.79
N ARG A 126 3.35 15.92 -6.83
CA ARG A 126 2.78 17.26 -6.81
C ARG A 126 3.73 18.29 -6.23
N VAL A 127 3.56 19.54 -6.67
CA VAL A 127 4.24 20.69 -6.07
C VAL A 127 3.90 20.75 -4.57
N ARG A 128 4.93 20.83 -3.76
CA ARG A 128 4.80 20.92 -2.32
C ARG A 128 4.37 22.34 -1.91
N PRO A 129 3.26 22.53 -1.18
CA PRO A 129 2.98 23.77 -0.51
C PRO A 129 3.94 23.95 0.68
N ASN A 130 4.15 25.20 1.12
CA ASN A 130 5.08 25.47 2.22
C ASN A 130 4.65 24.86 3.57
N THR A 131 3.38 24.53 3.72
CA THR A 131 2.76 24.08 4.98
C THR A 131 2.75 22.57 5.18
N ASP A 132 2.90 21.78 4.11
CA ASP A 132 2.85 20.31 4.18
C ASP A 132 4.02 19.67 3.42
N PRO A 133 5.08 19.25 4.12
CA PRO A 133 6.24 18.64 3.50
C PRO A 133 5.97 17.27 2.86
N GLU A 134 4.92 16.56 3.28
CA GLU A 134 4.54 15.25 2.73
C GLU A 134 3.56 15.36 1.56
N PHE A 135 3.10 16.56 1.24
CA PHE A 135 2.14 16.77 0.16
C PHE A 135 2.63 16.22 -1.18
N GLY A 136 1.84 15.35 -1.78
CA GLY A 136 2.17 14.72 -3.06
C GLY A 136 3.33 13.71 -3.01
N LEU A 137 3.87 13.41 -1.83
CA LEU A 137 4.93 12.43 -1.67
C LEU A 137 4.32 11.03 -1.51
N VAL A 138 4.85 10.07 -2.26
CA VAL A 138 4.52 8.65 -2.13
C VAL A 138 5.80 7.83 -2.04
N ARG A 139 5.73 6.69 -1.34
CA ARG A 139 6.80 5.69 -1.38
C ARG A 139 6.39 4.59 -2.32
N VAL A 140 7.28 4.27 -3.24
CA VAL A 140 7.09 3.21 -4.22
C VAL A 140 7.96 2.02 -3.85
N GLU A 141 7.45 0.83 -4.02
CA GLU A 141 8.12 -0.43 -3.68
C GLU A 141 8.01 -1.43 -4.82
N ILE A 142 9.11 -2.15 -5.07
CA ILE A 142 9.14 -3.30 -5.98
C ILE A 142 9.85 -4.48 -5.31
N SER A 143 9.70 -5.66 -5.88
CA SER A 143 10.41 -6.87 -5.41
C SER A 143 11.92 -6.66 -5.42
N LYS A 144 12.60 -7.24 -4.43
CA LYS A 144 14.07 -7.36 -4.39
C LYS A 144 14.68 -8.02 -5.63
N HIS A 145 13.87 -8.75 -6.38
CA HIS A 145 14.31 -9.39 -7.64
C HIS A 145 14.90 -8.40 -8.65
N TYR A 146 14.50 -7.12 -8.57
CA TYR A 146 14.95 -6.07 -9.49
C TYR A 146 16.08 -5.20 -8.94
N ILE A 147 16.80 -5.66 -7.92
CA ILE A 147 17.78 -4.84 -7.21
C ILE A 147 18.93 -4.38 -8.09
N GLU A 148 19.39 -5.23 -9.00
CA GLU A 148 20.49 -4.91 -9.89
C GLU A 148 20.15 -3.80 -10.90
N ASN A 149 18.89 -3.73 -11.32
CA ASN A 149 18.37 -2.73 -12.25
C ASN A 149 17.41 -1.75 -11.56
N ALA A 150 17.56 -1.58 -10.25
CA ALA A 150 16.63 -0.82 -9.42
C ALA A 150 16.41 0.63 -9.91
N ALA A 151 17.46 1.29 -10.38
CA ALA A 151 17.37 2.67 -10.87
C ALA A 151 16.52 2.76 -12.15
N GLU A 152 16.72 1.85 -13.10
CA GLU A 152 15.95 1.78 -14.35
C GLU A 152 14.46 1.54 -14.10
N TYR A 153 14.15 0.54 -13.25
CA TYR A 153 12.76 0.28 -12.87
C TYR A 153 12.14 1.45 -12.11
N ALA A 154 12.90 2.10 -11.23
CA ALA A 154 12.41 3.28 -10.52
C ALA A 154 12.09 4.44 -11.47
N ASP A 155 12.90 4.69 -12.50
CA ASP A 155 12.62 5.69 -13.50
C ASP A 155 11.37 5.34 -14.34
N ARG A 156 11.29 4.12 -14.82
CA ARG A 156 10.16 3.63 -15.61
C ARG A 156 8.84 3.74 -14.84
N PHE A 157 8.81 3.23 -13.60
CA PHE A 157 7.58 3.28 -12.80
C PHE A 157 7.25 4.67 -12.32
N SER A 158 8.24 5.50 -11.99
CA SER A 158 7.98 6.89 -11.62
C SER A 158 7.30 7.66 -12.76
N GLN A 159 7.75 7.50 -14.00
CA GLN A 159 7.11 8.12 -15.17
C GLN A 159 5.65 7.63 -15.34
N SER A 160 5.41 6.33 -15.23
CA SER A 160 4.06 5.77 -15.29
C SER A 160 3.16 6.32 -14.17
N LEU A 161 3.65 6.34 -12.93
CA LEU A 161 2.88 6.85 -11.79
C LEU A 161 2.58 8.35 -11.90
N ILE A 162 3.50 9.15 -12.47
CA ILE A 162 3.28 10.57 -12.73
C ILE A 162 2.16 10.75 -13.77
N SER A 163 2.11 9.92 -14.81
CA SER A 163 1.06 10.01 -15.83
C SER A 163 -0.32 9.62 -15.30
N GLU A 164 -0.37 8.69 -14.33
CA GLU A 164 -1.60 8.19 -13.72
C GLU A 164 -2.07 9.00 -12.51
N ARG A 165 -1.40 10.10 -12.15
CA ARG A 165 -1.83 10.94 -11.03
C ARG A 165 -3.20 11.58 -11.26
N LEU A 166 -4.00 11.69 -10.20
CA LEU A 166 -5.30 12.35 -10.29
C LEU A 166 -5.18 13.80 -10.81
N PRO A 167 -6.08 14.26 -11.68
CA PRO A 167 -6.19 15.66 -12.03
C PRO A 167 -6.41 16.54 -10.81
N THR A 168 -5.92 17.78 -10.82
CA THR A 168 -6.08 18.74 -9.71
C THR A 168 -7.53 19.12 -9.45
N SER A 169 -8.40 18.97 -10.44
CA SER A 169 -9.84 19.24 -10.35
C SER A 169 -10.64 18.07 -9.78
N TYR A 170 -10.02 16.93 -9.50
CA TYR A 170 -10.76 15.77 -9.00
C TYR A 170 -11.12 15.93 -7.52
N PRO A 171 -12.42 15.88 -7.14
CA PRO A 171 -12.87 16.12 -5.78
C PRO A 171 -12.70 14.89 -4.89
N ALA A 172 -11.47 14.55 -4.54
CA ALA A 172 -11.18 13.44 -3.63
C ALA A 172 -10.35 13.91 -2.44
N PRO A 173 -10.61 13.41 -1.22
CA PRO A 173 -9.72 13.61 -0.10
C PRO A 173 -8.31 13.09 -0.43
N ARG A 174 -7.26 13.83 -0.05
CA ARG A 174 -5.86 13.46 -0.32
C ARG A 174 -5.56 13.24 -1.82
N TRP A 175 -6.27 13.92 -2.73
CA TRP A 175 -6.08 13.82 -4.19
C TRP A 175 -4.60 13.93 -4.61
N HIS A 176 -3.82 14.69 -3.87
CA HIS A 176 -2.40 14.92 -4.13
C HIS A 176 -1.52 13.66 -4.07
N ASN A 177 -1.94 12.63 -3.35
CA ASN A 177 -1.25 11.35 -3.22
C ASN A 177 -1.97 10.21 -3.94
N HIS A 178 -3.02 10.50 -4.71
CA HIS A 178 -3.80 9.49 -5.38
C HIS A 178 -3.41 9.33 -6.85
N LEU A 179 -3.51 8.09 -7.30
CA LEU A 179 -3.49 7.69 -8.70
C LEU A 179 -4.91 7.46 -9.19
N PHE A 180 -5.17 7.83 -10.44
CA PHE A 180 -6.51 7.72 -11.03
C PHE A 180 -7.09 6.29 -10.96
N PRO A 181 -6.35 5.22 -11.35
CA PRO A 181 -6.88 3.86 -11.27
C PRO A 181 -7.22 3.42 -9.84
N ILE A 182 -6.39 3.77 -8.86
CA ILE A 182 -6.64 3.43 -7.45
C ILE A 182 -7.90 4.14 -6.95
N CYS A 183 -8.05 5.43 -7.25
CA CYS A 183 -9.23 6.19 -6.86
C CYS A 183 -10.52 5.64 -7.50
N GLY A 184 -10.44 5.21 -8.76
CA GLY A 184 -11.54 4.53 -9.45
C GLY A 184 -11.95 3.24 -8.73
N CYS A 185 -10.99 2.40 -8.36
CA CYS A 185 -11.24 1.18 -7.58
C CYS A 185 -11.87 1.48 -6.22
N GLU A 186 -11.33 2.46 -5.47
CA GLU A 186 -11.89 2.86 -4.17
C GLU A 186 -13.34 3.36 -4.31
N SER A 187 -13.62 4.16 -5.32
CA SER A 187 -14.96 4.69 -5.59
C SER A 187 -15.94 3.57 -5.93
N TYR A 188 -15.52 2.63 -6.77
CA TYR A 188 -16.31 1.44 -7.10
C TYR A 188 -16.59 0.60 -5.85
N LEU A 189 -15.60 0.26 -5.06
CA LEU A 189 -15.77 -0.51 -3.83
C LEU A 189 -16.75 0.18 -2.87
N ARG A 190 -16.63 1.50 -2.70
CA ARG A 190 -17.56 2.26 -1.85
C ARG A 190 -19.00 2.23 -2.37
N SER A 191 -19.20 2.15 -3.68
CA SER A 191 -20.54 2.10 -4.26
C SER A 191 -21.28 0.77 -4.00
N ILE A 192 -20.52 -0.32 -3.81
CA ILE A 192 -21.08 -1.66 -3.56
C ILE A 192 -21.11 -2.04 -2.08
N ILE A 193 -20.41 -1.31 -1.20
CA ILE A 193 -20.44 -1.57 0.25
C ILE A 193 -21.75 -1.03 0.83
N PRO A 194 -22.54 -1.87 1.54
CA PRO A 194 -23.74 -1.41 2.21
C PRO A 194 -23.45 -0.28 3.20
N SER A 195 -24.36 0.67 3.31
CA SER A 195 -24.21 1.73 4.31
C SER A 195 -24.16 1.14 5.73
N ILE A 196 -23.51 1.84 6.67
CA ILE A 196 -23.49 1.43 8.08
C ILE A 196 -24.93 1.28 8.63
N ARG A 197 -25.89 2.09 8.14
CA ARG A 197 -27.29 1.97 8.53
C ARG A 197 -27.91 0.66 8.05
N THR A 198 -27.60 0.24 6.83
CA THR A 198 -28.06 -1.03 6.25
C THR A 198 -27.47 -2.21 7.04
N ILE A 199 -26.17 -2.16 7.36
CA ILE A 199 -25.49 -3.19 8.16
C ILE A 199 -26.11 -3.28 9.56
N ASN A 200 -26.31 -2.15 10.23
CA ASN A 200 -26.92 -2.13 11.57
C ASN A 200 -28.38 -2.60 11.58
N ALA A 201 -29.13 -2.37 10.49
CA ALA A 201 -30.48 -2.88 10.35
C ALA A 201 -30.51 -4.40 10.21
N SER A 202 -29.59 -4.97 9.43
CA SER A 202 -29.50 -6.43 9.23
C SER A 202 -28.98 -7.19 10.47
N MET A 203 -28.30 -6.50 11.42
CA MET A 203 -27.84 -7.13 12.67
C MET A 203 -28.88 -7.10 13.80
N LYS A 204 -29.97 -6.37 13.62
CA LYS A 204 -31.05 -6.24 14.61
C LYS A 204 -32.28 -7.12 14.35
N GLY A 205 -32.33 -7.80 13.22
CA GLY A 205 -33.33 -8.80 12.84
C GLY A 205 -32.84 -10.19 13.07
#